data_8b0175d012603ef8dfc3a731a359047e
#
_entry.id   8b0175d012603ef8dfc3a731a359047e
#
_cell.length_a   1.000
_cell.length_b   1.000
_cell.length_c   1.000
_cell.angle_alpha   90.00
_cell.angle_beta   90.00
_cell.angle_gamma   90.00
#
_symmetry.space_group_name_H-M   'P 1'
#
loop_
_entity.id
_entity.type
_entity.pdbx_description
1 polymer ?
#
loop_
_entity_poly.entity_id
_entity_poly.type
_entity_poly.pdbx_seq_one_letter_code
_entity_poly.pdbx_strand_id
1 'polypeptide(L)'
;MEKMGIDPAYWQDRPVLVTGATGLLGGEVVHHLLELGADVVCLVRDWVPQCELIQARIIERVKIVRGDVCDQALLERALGEYETDTVFHLAAQTIVGIASRNPLSTFDTNIRGTWTLLDACRQSPKVHSIVTASSDKAYGLQAKLPYKEDTFLQGRYPYDVSKSCADLITQSYFYTYKLPVSITRCGNFYGGGDLNWNRIVPGTIRSILRGQNPIIRSDGKYIRDYFYIEDGALAYILLAQKLAQDNKLHGEAFNFSTETPISVIELVERVMKLMGSDLKPIILNEVTNEIREQYLAATKAHDLLKWKPIFTLDKGLDKTISWYKEFFSRE
;
A
#
# COMPACT_ATOMS: atom_id res chain seq x y z
N MET A 1 -5.09 15.02 -10.47
CA MET A 1 -3.70 15.15 -9.94
C MET A 1 -3.37 16.57 -9.52
N GLU A 2 -3.59 17.59 -10.32
CA GLU A 2 -3.39 19.00 -9.89
C GLU A 2 -4.11 19.39 -8.61
N LYS A 3 -5.31 18.86 -8.37
CA LYS A 3 -6.09 19.14 -7.15
C LYS A 3 -5.45 18.64 -5.84
N MET A 4 -4.45 17.72 -5.92
CA MET A 4 -3.69 17.24 -4.77
C MET A 4 -2.34 17.95 -4.58
N GLY A 5 -1.95 18.86 -5.46
CA GLY A 5 -0.64 19.52 -5.43
C GLY A 5 0.50 18.66 -5.99
N ILE A 6 0.17 17.64 -6.79
CA ILE A 6 1.14 16.89 -7.58
C ILE A 6 1.44 17.69 -8.84
N ASP A 7 2.71 18.02 -9.05
CA ASP A 7 3.20 18.77 -10.20
C ASP A 7 3.67 17.82 -11.32
N PRO A 8 2.97 17.74 -12.46
CA PRO A 8 3.40 16.92 -13.58
C PRO A 8 4.80 17.26 -14.10
N ALA A 9 5.20 18.55 -14.07
CA ALA A 9 6.52 18.97 -14.52
C ALA A 9 7.64 18.42 -13.63
N TYR A 10 7.38 18.20 -12.36
CA TYR A 10 8.34 17.55 -11.44
C TYR A 10 8.60 16.10 -11.83
N TRP A 11 7.60 15.39 -12.32
CA TRP A 11 7.67 13.96 -12.63
C TRP A 11 8.14 13.65 -14.06
N GLN A 12 8.05 14.62 -14.97
CA GLN A 12 8.43 14.44 -16.37
C GLN A 12 9.88 13.93 -16.49
N ASP A 13 10.06 12.78 -17.15
CA ASP A 13 11.33 12.08 -17.39
C ASP A 13 12.13 11.73 -16.12
N ARG A 14 11.50 11.80 -14.93
CA ARG A 14 12.15 11.48 -13.67
C ARG A 14 12.35 9.97 -13.51
N PRO A 15 13.58 9.50 -13.24
CA PRO A 15 13.86 8.08 -13.08
C PRO A 15 13.40 7.57 -11.71
N VAL A 16 12.42 6.66 -11.71
CA VAL A 16 11.74 6.15 -10.51
C VAL A 16 11.87 4.64 -10.42
N LEU A 17 12.33 4.12 -9.29
CA LEU A 17 12.29 2.67 -8.99
C LEU A 17 11.08 2.34 -8.11
N VAL A 18 10.27 1.38 -8.57
CA VAL A 18 9.14 0.84 -7.79
C VAL A 18 9.39 -0.63 -7.49
N THR A 19 9.52 -0.98 -6.21
CA THR A 19 9.48 -2.36 -5.75
C THR A 19 8.04 -2.76 -5.43
N GLY A 20 7.66 -4.03 -5.69
CA GLY A 20 6.28 -4.47 -5.46
C GLY A 20 5.27 -3.97 -6.51
N ALA A 21 5.73 -3.64 -7.71
CA ALA A 21 4.92 -3.13 -8.83
C ALA A 21 3.79 -4.08 -9.28
N THR A 22 3.91 -5.39 -9.02
CA THR A 22 2.85 -6.38 -9.31
C THR A 22 1.75 -6.44 -8.24
N GLY A 23 1.90 -5.71 -7.12
CA GLY A 23 0.90 -5.61 -6.06
C GLY A 23 -0.16 -4.54 -6.35
N LEU A 24 -1.24 -4.53 -5.55
CA LEU A 24 -2.36 -3.59 -5.69
C LEU A 24 -1.88 -2.13 -5.68
N LEU A 25 -1.17 -1.69 -4.63
CA LEU A 25 -0.66 -0.33 -4.53
C LEU A 25 0.44 -0.03 -5.55
N GLY A 26 1.35 -1.01 -5.78
CA GLY A 26 2.46 -0.81 -6.71
C GLY A 26 2.00 -0.62 -8.15
N GLY A 27 1.03 -1.40 -8.60
CA GLY A 27 0.42 -1.24 -9.93
C GLY A 27 -0.20 0.14 -10.11
N GLU A 28 -0.95 0.62 -9.13
CA GLU A 28 -1.59 1.93 -9.15
C GLU A 28 -0.58 3.10 -9.12
N VAL A 29 0.47 2.99 -8.30
CA VAL A 29 1.56 3.98 -8.28
C VAL A 29 2.26 4.04 -9.64
N VAL A 30 2.59 2.89 -10.24
CA VAL A 30 3.21 2.83 -11.57
C VAL A 30 2.31 3.45 -12.64
N HIS A 31 1.01 3.15 -12.61
CA HIS A 31 0.03 3.71 -13.54
C HIS A 31 0.05 5.24 -13.51
N HIS A 32 -0.09 5.84 -12.33
CA HIS A 32 -0.08 7.30 -12.19
C HIS A 32 1.27 7.95 -12.50
N LEU A 33 2.39 7.30 -12.16
CA LEU A 33 3.72 7.81 -12.52
C LEU A 33 3.90 7.90 -14.04
N LEU A 34 3.41 6.89 -14.79
CA LEU A 34 3.43 6.90 -16.25
C LEU A 34 2.53 7.97 -16.85
N GLU A 35 1.37 8.27 -16.23
CA GLU A 35 0.51 9.38 -16.64
C GLU A 35 1.16 10.74 -16.42
N LEU A 36 2.03 10.84 -15.40
CA LEU A 36 2.82 12.03 -15.09
C LEU A 36 4.10 12.15 -15.93
N GLY A 37 4.39 11.16 -16.80
CA GLY A 37 5.55 11.17 -17.68
C GLY A 37 6.86 10.71 -17.03
N ALA A 38 6.81 10.03 -15.87
CA ALA A 38 7.99 9.52 -15.21
C ALA A 38 8.63 8.32 -15.97
N ASP A 39 9.95 8.20 -15.85
CA ASP A 39 10.70 7.05 -16.37
C ASP A 39 10.75 5.95 -15.31
N VAL A 40 9.87 4.96 -15.43
CA VAL A 40 9.61 3.99 -14.36
C VAL A 40 10.36 2.68 -14.57
N VAL A 41 11.10 2.27 -13.54
CA VAL A 41 11.76 0.97 -13.40
C VAL A 41 11.01 0.15 -12.36
N CYS A 42 10.58 -1.06 -12.70
CA CYS A 42 9.87 -1.96 -11.81
C CYS A 42 10.75 -3.13 -11.40
N LEU A 43 10.98 -3.33 -10.09
CA LEU A 43 11.54 -4.57 -9.58
C LEU A 43 10.46 -5.63 -9.49
N VAL A 44 10.57 -6.70 -10.28
CA VAL A 44 9.61 -7.79 -10.39
C VAL A 44 10.27 -9.11 -10.00
N ARG A 45 9.81 -9.72 -8.90
CA ARG A 45 10.28 -11.03 -8.46
C ARG A 45 9.54 -12.15 -9.18
N ASP A 46 8.24 -12.16 -9.02
CA ASP A 46 7.37 -13.22 -9.56
C ASP A 46 6.51 -12.70 -10.71
N TRP A 47 6.31 -13.56 -11.71
CA TRP A 47 5.38 -13.28 -12.79
C TRP A 47 3.95 -13.51 -12.32
N VAL A 48 3.13 -12.47 -12.31
CA VAL A 48 1.72 -12.50 -11.87
C VAL A 48 0.82 -12.09 -13.04
N PRO A 49 0.39 -13.02 -13.90
CA PRO A 49 -0.33 -12.71 -15.15
C PRO A 49 -1.61 -11.88 -14.95
N GLN A 50 -2.25 -12.01 -13.81
CA GLN A 50 -3.52 -11.35 -13.49
C GLN A 50 -3.35 -9.98 -12.83
N CYS A 51 -2.11 -9.54 -12.52
CA CYS A 51 -1.91 -8.21 -11.94
C CYS A 51 -2.15 -7.10 -12.97
N GLU A 52 -2.52 -5.92 -12.47
CA GLU A 52 -2.82 -4.74 -13.31
C GLU A 52 -1.65 -4.36 -14.22
N LEU A 53 -0.42 -4.48 -13.75
CA LEU A 53 0.79 -4.22 -14.54
C LEU A 53 0.81 -4.97 -15.88
N ILE A 54 0.26 -6.20 -15.91
CA ILE A 54 0.22 -7.06 -17.10
C ILE A 54 -1.11 -6.89 -17.84
N GLN A 55 -2.24 -6.93 -17.13
CA GLN A 55 -3.57 -6.88 -17.74
C GLN A 55 -3.84 -5.55 -18.47
N ALA A 56 -3.40 -4.44 -17.93
CA ALA A 56 -3.49 -3.12 -18.55
C ALA A 56 -2.31 -2.81 -19.50
N ARG A 57 -1.45 -3.78 -19.81
CA ARG A 57 -0.25 -3.62 -20.64
C ARG A 57 0.74 -2.55 -20.16
N ILE A 58 0.68 -2.18 -18.89
CA ILE A 58 1.59 -1.21 -18.28
C ILE A 58 3.03 -1.68 -18.39
N ILE A 59 3.25 -3.01 -18.35
CA ILE A 59 4.57 -3.64 -18.46
C ILE A 59 5.31 -3.29 -19.76
N GLU A 60 4.60 -2.96 -20.81
CA GLU A 60 5.18 -2.56 -22.11
C GLU A 60 5.74 -1.12 -22.09
N ARG A 61 5.40 -0.33 -21.07
CA ARG A 61 5.74 1.09 -20.92
C ARG A 61 6.77 1.34 -19.81
N VAL A 62 7.24 0.31 -19.11
CA VAL A 62 8.18 0.41 -18.00
C VAL A 62 9.42 -0.45 -18.26
N LYS A 63 10.50 -0.12 -17.58
CA LYS A 63 11.71 -0.95 -17.55
C LYS A 63 11.56 -2.01 -16.47
N ILE A 64 11.96 -3.25 -16.74
CA ILE A 64 11.82 -4.37 -15.80
C ILE A 64 13.18 -4.85 -15.33
N VAL A 65 13.39 -4.81 -14.04
CA VAL A 65 14.48 -5.51 -13.35
C VAL A 65 13.89 -6.75 -12.66
N ARG A 66 14.39 -7.93 -13.06
CA ARG A 66 13.93 -9.19 -12.46
C ARG A 66 14.83 -9.60 -11.31
N GLY A 67 14.22 -9.84 -10.14
CA GLY A 67 14.92 -10.32 -8.96
C GLY A 67 14.21 -10.01 -7.65
N ASP A 68 14.85 -10.43 -6.56
CA ASP A 68 14.32 -10.28 -5.21
C ASP A 68 14.83 -8.99 -4.56
N VAL A 69 13.99 -8.35 -3.76
CA VAL A 69 14.36 -7.14 -2.99
C VAL A 69 15.44 -7.40 -1.94
N CYS A 70 15.72 -8.66 -1.64
CA CYS A 70 16.80 -9.08 -0.74
C CYS A 70 18.18 -9.21 -1.44
N ASP A 71 18.24 -8.99 -2.74
CA ASP A 71 19.50 -9.03 -3.51
C ASP A 71 20.10 -7.63 -3.62
N GLN A 72 21.10 -7.35 -2.78
CA GLN A 72 21.74 -6.04 -2.71
C GLN A 72 22.47 -5.68 -4.01
N ALA A 73 23.22 -6.61 -4.58
CA ALA A 73 23.98 -6.35 -5.81
C ALA A 73 23.05 -6.00 -6.98
N LEU A 74 21.91 -6.68 -7.07
CA LEU A 74 20.86 -6.36 -8.04
C LEU A 74 20.31 -4.95 -7.85
N LEU A 75 20.02 -4.56 -6.60
CA LEU A 75 19.48 -3.24 -6.29
C LEU A 75 20.49 -2.13 -6.59
N GLU A 76 21.75 -2.29 -6.17
CA GLU A 76 22.84 -1.33 -6.46
C GLU A 76 23.02 -1.15 -7.98
N ARG A 77 23.04 -2.26 -8.73
CA ARG A 77 23.09 -2.22 -10.20
C ARG A 77 21.89 -1.48 -10.78
N ALA A 78 20.65 -1.79 -10.33
CA ALA A 78 19.46 -1.16 -10.84
C ALA A 78 19.43 0.35 -10.56
N LEU A 79 19.78 0.77 -9.34
CA LEU A 79 19.87 2.18 -8.97
C LEU A 79 20.90 2.93 -9.82
N GLY A 80 22.06 2.29 -10.09
CA GLY A 80 23.14 2.89 -10.89
C GLY A 80 22.82 2.93 -12.39
N GLU A 81 22.40 1.80 -13.00
CA GLU A 81 22.12 1.71 -14.44
C GLU A 81 20.98 2.63 -14.89
N TYR A 82 19.99 2.79 -14.06
CA TYR A 82 18.81 3.63 -14.38
C TYR A 82 18.89 5.02 -13.74
N GLU A 83 20.02 5.39 -13.14
CA GLU A 83 20.25 6.70 -12.49
C GLU A 83 19.09 7.11 -11.57
N THR A 84 18.53 6.14 -10.83
CA THR A 84 17.31 6.30 -10.04
C THR A 84 17.41 7.48 -9.05
N ASP A 85 16.46 8.39 -9.12
CA ASP A 85 16.33 9.55 -8.26
C ASP A 85 15.32 9.31 -7.11
N THR A 86 14.21 8.65 -7.43
CA THR A 86 13.10 8.42 -6.50
C THR A 86 12.79 6.93 -6.35
N VAL A 87 12.57 6.47 -5.12
CA VAL A 87 12.32 5.06 -4.82
C VAL A 87 11.01 4.90 -4.05
N PHE A 88 10.10 4.04 -4.56
CA PHE A 88 8.93 3.56 -3.84
C PHE A 88 9.17 2.13 -3.38
N HIS A 89 9.37 1.94 -2.07
CA HIS A 89 9.54 0.63 -1.47
C HIS A 89 8.20 0.05 -1.02
N LEU A 90 7.55 -0.68 -1.93
CA LEU A 90 6.22 -1.27 -1.72
C LEU A 90 6.25 -2.80 -1.67
N ALA A 91 7.40 -3.42 -1.96
CA ALA A 91 7.57 -4.87 -1.90
C ALA A 91 7.38 -5.39 -0.48
N ALA A 92 6.38 -6.23 -0.30
CA ALA A 92 6.10 -6.88 0.98
C ALA A 92 5.26 -8.14 0.80
N GLN A 93 5.41 -9.11 1.70
CA GLN A 93 4.43 -10.14 1.91
C GLN A 93 3.34 -9.57 2.83
N THR A 94 2.10 -9.38 2.29
CA THR A 94 1.02 -8.62 2.96
C THR A 94 -0.13 -9.48 3.47
N ILE A 95 -0.10 -10.80 3.22
CA ILE A 95 -1.20 -11.71 3.57
C ILE A 95 -0.95 -12.27 4.98
N VAL A 96 -1.70 -11.79 5.98
CA VAL A 96 -1.56 -12.16 7.40
C VAL A 96 -1.59 -13.68 7.60
N GLY A 97 -2.50 -14.40 6.92
CA GLY A 97 -2.57 -15.85 7.02
C GLY A 97 -1.32 -16.57 6.47
N ILE A 98 -0.64 -16.01 5.46
CA ILE A 98 0.64 -16.55 4.97
C ILE A 98 1.74 -16.22 5.98
N ALA A 99 1.80 -14.99 6.48
CA ALA A 99 2.76 -14.59 7.50
C ALA A 99 2.71 -15.49 8.75
N SER A 100 1.50 -15.87 9.18
CA SER A 100 1.31 -16.76 10.32
C SER A 100 1.79 -18.20 10.03
N ARG A 101 1.63 -18.69 8.79
CA ARG A 101 2.07 -20.05 8.40
C ARG A 101 3.55 -20.12 8.02
N ASN A 102 4.09 -19.03 7.44
CA ASN A 102 5.49 -18.95 7.03
C ASN A 102 6.08 -17.58 7.44
N PRO A 103 6.42 -17.42 8.73
CA PRO A 103 6.96 -16.16 9.24
C PRO A 103 8.33 -15.82 8.66
N LEU A 104 9.19 -16.81 8.39
CA LEU A 104 10.53 -16.58 7.87
C LEU A 104 10.51 -15.87 6.52
N SER A 105 9.71 -16.36 5.57
CA SER A 105 9.58 -15.72 4.26
C SER A 105 9.02 -14.29 4.36
N THR A 106 8.14 -14.04 5.34
CA THR A 106 7.61 -12.70 5.64
C THR A 106 8.69 -11.79 6.20
N PHE A 107 9.49 -12.28 7.15
CA PHE A 107 10.59 -11.50 7.73
C PHE A 107 11.70 -11.25 6.71
N ASP A 108 12.05 -12.20 5.88
CA ASP A 108 13.02 -11.99 4.79
C ASP A 108 12.53 -10.88 3.85
N THR A 109 11.33 -10.98 3.32
CA THR A 109 10.82 -9.97 2.39
C THR A 109 10.64 -8.61 3.05
N ASN A 110 9.98 -8.55 4.22
CA ASN A 110 9.53 -7.28 4.80
C ASN A 110 10.62 -6.60 5.63
N ILE A 111 11.50 -7.36 6.29
CA ILE A 111 12.55 -6.81 7.16
C ILE A 111 13.88 -6.76 6.39
N ARG A 112 14.37 -7.91 5.93
CA ARG A 112 15.63 -7.99 5.18
C ARG A 112 15.54 -7.19 3.89
N GLY A 113 14.47 -7.35 3.09
CA GLY A 113 14.27 -6.57 1.88
C GLY A 113 14.29 -5.06 2.13
N THR A 114 13.73 -4.60 3.25
CA THR A 114 13.76 -3.17 3.62
C THR A 114 15.18 -2.69 3.89
N TRP A 115 15.96 -3.33 4.75
CA TRP A 115 17.32 -2.83 5.01
C TRP A 115 18.22 -2.99 3.78
N THR A 116 18.07 -4.04 2.98
CA THR A 116 18.85 -4.24 1.77
C THR A 116 18.61 -3.10 0.77
N LEU A 117 17.34 -2.72 0.54
CA LEU A 117 17.03 -1.59 -0.33
C LEU A 117 17.56 -0.26 0.24
N LEU A 118 17.34 0.00 1.53
CA LEU A 118 17.78 1.24 2.16
C LEU A 118 19.31 1.38 2.12
N ASP A 119 20.05 0.28 2.30
CA ASP A 119 21.51 0.33 2.20
C ASP A 119 21.99 0.55 0.77
N ALA A 120 21.36 -0.08 -0.21
CA ALA A 120 21.65 0.21 -1.62
C ALA A 120 21.35 1.68 -1.97
N CYS A 121 20.23 2.23 -1.49
CA CYS A 121 19.91 3.66 -1.66
C CYS A 121 20.92 4.58 -0.98
N ARG A 122 21.40 4.22 0.21
CA ARG A 122 22.43 4.97 0.95
C ARG A 122 23.75 5.08 0.18
N GLN A 123 24.08 4.05 -0.58
CA GLN A 123 25.29 4.02 -1.40
C GLN A 123 25.13 4.70 -2.76
N SER A 124 23.88 4.95 -3.18
CA SER A 124 23.61 5.64 -4.46
C SER A 124 23.65 7.16 -4.29
N PRO A 125 24.53 7.87 -5.03
CA PRO A 125 24.60 9.35 -4.95
C PRO A 125 23.43 10.06 -5.65
N LYS A 126 22.59 9.33 -6.39
CA LYS A 126 21.48 9.88 -7.19
C LYS A 126 20.15 9.85 -6.47
N VAL A 127 19.98 8.99 -5.45
CA VAL A 127 18.69 8.85 -4.76
C VAL A 127 18.43 10.02 -3.81
N HIS A 128 17.38 10.79 -4.10
CA HIS A 128 17.02 12.00 -3.35
C HIS A 128 15.64 11.90 -2.67
N SER A 129 14.86 10.85 -2.95
CA SER A 129 13.56 10.65 -2.32
C SER A 129 13.22 9.16 -2.21
N ILE A 130 12.91 8.71 -1.00
CA ILE A 130 12.53 7.31 -0.72
C ILE A 130 11.24 7.31 0.09
N VAL A 131 10.21 6.62 -0.40
CA VAL A 131 8.97 6.39 0.35
C VAL A 131 8.86 4.91 0.66
N THR A 132 8.85 4.57 1.95
CA THR A 132 8.74 3.20 2.46
C THR A 132 7.34 2.91 2.96
N ALA A 133 6.71 1.84 2.44
CA ALA A 133 5.39 1.40 2.89
C ALA A 133 5.48 0.60 4.20
N SER A 134 5.07 1.21 5.31
CA SER A 134 4.73 0.54 6.55
C SER A 134 3.24 0.13 6.55
N SER A 135 2.56 0.17 7.68
CA SER A 135 1.14 -0.17 7.84
C SER A 135 0.63 0.34 9.19
N ASP A 136 -0.68 0.53 9.31
CA ASP A 136 -1.37 0.69 10.59
C ASP A 136 -1.15 -0.51 11.53
N LYS A 137 -0.87 -1.70 10.98
CA LYS A 137 -0.54 -2.92 11.74
C LYS A 137 0.75 -2.80 12.56
N ALA A 138 1.66 -1.92 12.15
CA ALA A 138 2.90 -1.65 12.90
C ALA A 138 2.63 -1.10 14.31
N TYR A 139 1.52 -0.38 14.51
CA TYR A 139 1.12 0.14 15.81
C TYR A 139 0.70 -0.96 16.81
N GLY A 140 0.26 -2.12 16.32
CA GLY A 140 -0.28 -3.19 17.17
C GLY A 140 -1.57 -2.77 17.89
N LEU A 141 -1.86 -3.44 19.00
CA LEU A 141 -3.01 -3.12 19.85
C LEU A 141 -2.69 -1.96 20.78
N GLN A 142 -3.40 -0.87 20.66
CA GLN A 142 -3.27 0.33 21.49
C GLN A 142 -4.56 0.61 22.27
N ALA A 143 -4.38 1.24 23.44
CA ALA A 143 -5.52 1.63 24.30
C ALA A 143 -6.24 2.90 23.81
N LYS A 144 -5.58 3.71 22.99
CA LYS A 144 -6.10 4.98 22.48
C LYS A 144 -6.19 4.95 20.97
N LEU A 145 -7.33 5.39 20.45
CA LEU A 145 -7.63 5.55 19.03
C LEU A 145 -8.13 6.99 18.78
N PRO A 146 -7.98 7.52 17.56
CA PRO A 146 -7.26 6.98 16.42
C PRO A 146 -5.74 6.91 16.65
N TYR A 147 -5.02 6.02 15.94
CA TYR A 147 -3.56 6.01 15.98
C TYR A 147 -3.00 7.27 15.32
N LYS A 148 -2.03 7.88 16.00
CA LYS A 148 -1.25 9.00 15.49
C LYS A 148 0.19 8.56 15.22
N GLU A 149 0.97 9.37 14.53
CA GLU A 149 2.33 9.00 14.14
C GLU A 149 3.30 8.87 15.32
N ASP A 150 3.01 9.51 16.46
CA ASP A 150 3.73 9.40 17.73
C ASP A 150 3.32 8.18 18.59
N THR A 151 2.32 7.41 18.16
CA THR A 151 1.92 6.16 18.80
C THR A 151 3.04 5.12 18.66
N PHE A 152 3.37 4.42 19.75
CA PHE A 152 4.43 3.40 19.75
C PHE A 152 4.14 2.25 18.78
N LEU A 153 5.21 1.77 18.12
CA LEU A 153 5.16 0.59 17.28
C LEU A 153 5.31 -0.66 18.15
N GLN A 154 4.32 -1.52 18.18
CA GLN A 154 4.31 -2.73 19.00
C GLN A 154 3.53 -3.88 18.35
N GLY A 155 3.86 -4.19 17.10
CA GLY A 155 3.31 -5.37 16.42
C GLY A 155 3.53 -6.64 17.25
N ARG A 156 2.57 -7.58 17.21
CA ARG A 156 2.63 -8.83 17.99
C ARG A 156 2.62 -10.08 17.10
N TYR A 157 1.92 -10.03 15.99
CA TYR A 157 1.85 -11.14 15.05
C TYR A 157 2.91 -11.00 13.95
N PRO A 158 3.31 -12.07 13.26
CA PRO A 158 4.44 -12.03 12.33
C PRO A 158 4.39 -10.90 11.31
N TYR A 159 3.23 -10.65 10.70
CA TYR A 159 3.07 -9.53 9.78
C TYR A 159 3.24 -8.18 10.47
N ASP A 160 2.56 -7.97 11.61
CA ASP A 160 2.61 -6.73 12.37
C ASP A 160 4.04 -6.42 12.84
N VAL A 161 4.73 -7.45 13.40
CA VAL A 161 6.15 -7.36 13.80
C VAL A 161 7.01 -6.99 12.60
N SER A 162 6.80 -7.63 11.44
CA SER A 162 7.59 -7.34 10.26
C SER A 162 7.46 -5.87 9.82
N LYS A 163 6.26 -5.30 9.95
CA LYS A 163 6.02 -3.89 9.63
C LYS A 163 6.57 -2.94 10.69
N SER A 164 6.48 -3.27 11.97
CA SER A 164 7.15 -2.50 13.04
C SER A 164 8.67 -2.48 12.85
N CYS A 165 9.28 -3.63 12.52
CA CYS A 165 10.72 -3.72 12.27
C CYS A 165 11.14 -2.91 11.03
N ALA A 166 10.44 -3.04 9.91
CA ALA A 166 10.72 -2.28 8.70
C ALA A 166 10.64 -0.77 8.93
N ASP A 167 9.63 -0.33 9.68
CA ASP A 167 9.43 1.07 10.06
C ASP A 167 10.60 1.59 10.92
N LEU A 168 10.95 0.89 12.00
CA LEU A 168 12.07 1.26 12.88
C LEU A 168 13.42 1.24 12.16
N ILE A 169 13.65 0.27 11.28
CA ILE A 169 14.85 0.22 10.43
C ILE A 169 14.89 1.46 9.52
N THR A 170 13.79 1.80 8.88
CA THR A 170 13.72 2.99 8.02
C THR A 170 14.05 4.26 8.80
N GLN A 171 13.50 4.43 10.00
CA GLN A 171 13.84 5.55 10.88
C GLN A 171 15.34 5.56 11.23
N SER A 172 15.93 4.41 11.55
CA SER A 172 17.35 4.32 11.90
C SER A 172 18.28 4.78 10.77
N TYR A 173 17.93 4.49 9.51
CA TYR A 173 18.69 4.98 8.36
C TYR A 173 18.63 6.50 8.22
N PHE A 174 17.50 7.12 8.53
CA PHE A 174 17.44 8.58 8.60
C PHE A 174 18.27 9.12 9.77
N TYR A 175 18.07 8.63 10.98
CA TYR A 175 18.75 9.18 12.16
C TYR A 175 20.27 9.07 12.05
N THR A 176 20.77 7.95 11.53
CA THR A 176 22.20 7.68 11.42
C THR A 176 22.84 8.28 10.17
N TYR A 177 22.22 8.07 9.01
CA TYR A 177 22.85 8.38 7.72
C TYR A 177 22.21 9.59 7.00
N LYS A 178 21.15 10.17 7.59
CA LYS A 178 20.37 11.27 6.98
C LYS A 178 19.78 10.90 5.62
N LEU A 179 19.49 9.61 5.43
CA LEU A 179 18.88 9.14 4.20
C LEU A 179 17.57 9.89 3.93
N PRO A 180 17.31 10.40 2.71
CA PRO A 180 16.11 11.15 2.37
C PRO A 180 14.89 10.21 2.25
N VAL A 181 14.39 9.71 3.37
CA VAL A 181 13.32 8.71 3.44
C VAL A 181 12.16 9.20 4.29
N SER A 182 10.92 8.89 3.86
CA SER A 182 9.71 9.00 4.68
C SER A 182 8.93 7.70 4.68
N ILE A 183 8.09 7.53 5.70
CA ILE A 183 7.35 6.30 5.96
C ILE A 183 5.86 6.58 5.82
N THR A 184 5.13 5.68 5.16
CA THR A 184 3.67 5.74 5.09
C THR A 184 3.06 4.65 5.96
N ARG A 185 2.05 5.00 6.74
CA ARG A 185 1.24 4.07 7.53
C ARG A 185 -0.21 4.22 7.10
N CYS A 186 -0.71 3.24 6.36
CA CYS A 186 -2.05 3.27 5.79
C CYS A 186 -2.90 2.16 6.38
N GLY A 187 -4.22 2.38 6.40
CA GLY A 187 -5.21 1.36 6.74
C GLY A 187 -5.42 0.34 5.61
N ASN A 188 -6.58 -0.32 5.62
CA ASN A 188 -6.87 -1.38 4.65
C ASN A 188 -7.15 -0.80 3.25
N PHE A 189 -6.22 -0.99 2.34
CA PHE A 189 -6.44 -0.65 0.93
C PHE A 189 -7.53 -1.51 0.31
N TYR A 190 -8.35 -0.90 -0.54
CA TYR A 190 -9.29 -1.57 -1.43
C TYR A 190 -9.34 -0.86 -2.79
N GLY A 191 -9.67 -1.61 -3.83
CA GLY A 191 -9.76 -1.09 -5.20
C GLY A 191 -9.83 -2.21 -6.23
N GLY A 192 -9.96 -1.85 -7.49
CA GLY A 192 -9.78 -2.77 -8.60
C GLY A 192 -8.37 -3.36 -8.61
N GLY A 193 -8.22 -4.59 -9.11
CA GLY A 193 -6.92 -5.27 -9.16
C GLY A 193 -6.51 -6.01 -7.87
N ASP A 194 -7.29 -5.94 -6.78
CA ASP A 194 -7.05 -6.77 -5.60
C ASP A 194 -7.57 -8.19 -5.80
N LEU A 195 -6.68 -9.11 -6.13
CA LEU A 195 -7.01 -10.52 -6.37
C LEU A 195 -6.92 -11.38 -5.11
N ASN A 196 -6.73 -10.78 -3.94
CA ASN A 196 -6.80 -11.50 -2.68
C ASN A 196 -8.25 -11.67 -2.21
N TRP A 197 -8.90 -12.71 -2.69
CA TRP A 197 -10.31 -13.06 -2.38
C TRP A 197 -10.59 -13.31 -0.90
N ASN A 198 -9.57 -13.37 -0.05
CA ASN A 198 -9.73 -13.43 1.39
C ASN A 198 -9.94 -12.06 2.05
N ARG A 199 -9.69 -10.97 1.32
CA ARG A 199 -10.03 -9.63 1.77
C ARG A 199 -11.51 -9.35 1.59
N ILE A 200 -12.08 -8.56 2.51
CA ILE A 200 -13.53 -8.41 2.61
C ILE A 200 -14.16 -7.78 1.36
N VAL A 201 -13.56 -6.73 0.77
CA VAL A 201 -14.13 -6.04 -0.40
C VAL A 201 -14.12 -6.96 -1.64
N PRO A 202 -12.95 -7.49 -2.11
CA PRO A 202 -12.94 -8.36 -3.28
C PRO A 202 -13.74 -9.66 -3.07
N GLY A 203 -13.67 -10.24 -1.87
CA GLY A 203 -14.42 -11.45 -1.52
C GLY A 203 -15.93 -11.25 -1.57
N THR A 204 -16.41 -10.14 -1.05
CA THR A 204 -17.84 -9.78 -1.07
C THR A 204 -18.34 -9.58 -2.50
N ILE A 205 -17.65 -8.76 -3.29
CA ILE A 205 -18.03 -8.47 -4.68
C ILE A 205 -18.05 -9.75 -5.51
N ARG A 206 -16.98 -10.60 -5.40
CA ARG A 206 -16.92 -11.87 -6.11
C ARG A 206 -18.08 -12.80 -5.73
N SER A 207 -18.39 -12.92 -4.44
CA SER A 207 -19.51 -13.75 -3.97
C SER A 207 -20.83 -13.30 -4.60
N ILE A 208 -21.13 -12.01 -4.59
CA ILE A 208 -22.34 -11.45 -5.16
C ILE A 208 -22.42 -11.69 -6.68
N LEU A 209 -21.33 -11.46 -7.42
CA LEU A 209 -21.27 -11.70 -8.87
C LEU A 209 -21.50 -13.16 -9.24
N ARG A 210 -21.19 -14.09 -8.32
CA ARG A 210 -21.45 -15.54 -8.47
C ARG A 210 -22.78 -16.01 -7.91
N GLY A 211 -23.64 -15.08 -7.45
CA GLY A 211 -24.90 -15.44 -6.81
C GLY A 211 -24.76 -16.15 -5.47
N GLN A 212 -23.62 -15.98 -4.79
CA GLN A 212 -23.30 -16.63 -3.51
C GLN A 212 -23.37 -15.62 -2.37
N ASN A 213 -23.77 -16.09 -1.19
CA ASN A 213 -23.79 -15.26 0.01
C ASN A 213 -22.36 -14.80 0.38
N PRO A 214 -22.12 -13.49 0.65
CA PRO A 214 -20.87 -13.02 1.17
C PRO A 214 -20.49 -13.66 2.51
N ILE A 215 -19.22 -13.95 2.72
CA ILE A 215 -18.71 -14.59 3.95
C ILE A 215 -17.95 -13.56 4.79
N ILE A 216 -18.40 -13.36 6.03
CA ILE A 216 -17.73 -12.58 7.07
C ILE A 216 -17.11 -13.57 8.05
N ARG A 217 -15.76 -13.62 8.11
CA ARG A 217 -15.04 -14.57 8.97
C ARG A 217 -15.03 -14.16 10.44
N SER A 218 -15.07 -12.87 10.74
CA SER A 218 -15.19 -12.32 12.10
C SER A 218 -16.65 -12.31 12.56
N ASP A 219 -16.91 -11.68 13.70
CA ASP A 219 -18.27 -11.40 14.20
C ASP A 219 -18.98 -10.25 13.44
N GLY A 220 -18.34 -9.66 12.45
CA GLY A 220 -18.83 -8.52 11.67
C GLY A 220 -18.65 -7.16 12.33
N LYS A 221 -18.29 -7.10 13.61
CA LYS A 221 -18.23 -5.86 14.42
C LYS A 221 -16.85 -5.22 14.46
N TYR A 222 -15.86 -5.80 13.80
CA TYR A 222 -14.51 -5.24 13.75
C TYR A 222 -14.51 -3.93 12.98
N ILE A 223 -13.94 -2.88 13.56
CA ILE A 223 -13.88 -1.54 12.97
C ILE A 223 -12.56 -1.35 12.26
N ARG A 224 -12.63 -0.90 11.02
CA ARG A 224 -11.47 -0.65 10.17
C ARG A 224 -11.62 0.66 9.43
N ASP A 225 -10.47 1.18 9.01
CA ASP A 225 -10.34 2.28 8.09
C ASP A 225 -10.07 1.69 6.70
N TYR A 226 -10.95 1.97 5.76
CA TYR A 226 -10.84 1.50 4.37
C TYR A 226 -10.42 2.65 3.48
N PHE A 227 -9.29 2.45 2.82
CA PHE A 227 -8.61 3.48 2.06
C PHE A 227 -8.56 3.11 0.58
N TYR A 228 -9.18 3.93 -0.27
CA TYR A 228 -9.26 3.66 -1.70
C TYR A 228 -7.89 3.73 -2.34
N ILE A 229 -7.59 2.78 -3.22
CA ILE A 229 -6.24 2.56 -3.73
C ILE A 229 -5.67 3.74 -4.52
N GLU A 230 -6.50 4.43 -5.32
CA GLU A 230 -6.11 5.61 -6.09
C GLU A 230 -5.70 6.77 -5.18
N ASP A 231 -6.47 7.04 -4.11
CA ASP A 231 -6.09 8.03 -3.09
C ASP A 231 -4.77 7.67 -2.40
N GLY A 232 -4.56 6.36 -2.18
CA GLY A 232 -3.31 5.84 -1.65
C GLY A 232 -2.13 6.09 -2.57
N ALA A 233 -2.22 5.69 -3.83
CA ALA A 233 -1.15 5.88 -4.81
C ALA A 233 -0.78 7.36 -4.96
N LEU A 234 -1.77 8.24 -5.07
CA LEU A 234 -1.56 9.69 -5.15
C LEU A 234 -0.94 10.27 -3.87
N ALA A 235 -1.29 9.74 -2.69
CA ALA A 235 -0.65 10.14 -1.42
C ALA A 235 0.85 9.81 -1.39
N TYR A 236 1.23 8.62 -1.88
CA TYR A 236 2.64 8.23 -1.99
C TYR A 236 3.41 9.10 -2.97
N ILE A 237 2.84 9.39 -4.14
CA ILE A 237 3.45 10.23 -5.17
C ILE A 237 3.61 11.67 -4.64
N LEU A 238 2.59 12.23 -3.98
CA LEU A 238 2.68 13.53 -3.35
C LEU A 238 3.77 13.57 -2.28
N LEU A 239 3.83 12.55 -1.41
CA LEU A 239 4.85 12.48 -0.36
C LEU A 239 6.25 12.44 -0.95
N ALA A 240 6.50 11.64 -1.98
CA ALA A 240 7.80 11.56 -2.63
C ALA A 240 8.24 12.90 -3.24
N GLN A 241 7.31 13.59 -3.91
CA GLN A 241 7.56 14.94 -4.46
C GLN A 241 7.90 15.95 -3.35
N LYS A 242 7.11 15.98 -2.27
CA LYS A 242 7.32 16.90 -1.14
C LYS A 242 8.61 16.59 -0.39
N LEU A 243 8.96 15.30 -0.24
CA LEU A 243 10.18 14.86 0.42
C LEU A 243 11.43 15.39 -0.29
N ALA A 244 11.44 15.38 -1.63
CA ALA A 244 12.55 15.95 -2.40
C ALA A 244 12.62 17.49 -2.34
N GLN A 245 11.54 18.16 -1.95
CA GLN A 245 11.44 19.61 -1.88
C GLN A 245 11.67 20.19 -0.47
N ASP A 246 11.43 19.38 0.59
CA ASP A 246 11.52 19.82 1.99
C ASP A 246 12.20 18.75 2.88
N ASN A 247 13.42 19.03 3.27
CA ASN A 247 14.22 18.16 4.13
C ASN A 247 13.62 17.96 5.54
N LYS A 248 12.66 18.77 5.96
CA LYS A 248 11.96 18.61 7.25
C LYS A 248 11.04 17.39 7.24
N LEU A 249 10.71 16.85 6.07
CA LEU A 249 9.91 15.64 5.93
C LEU A 249 10.77 14.36 6.01
N HIS A 250 12.10 14.50 5.96
CA HIS A 250 13.00 13.34 6.04
C HIS A 250 12.93 12.69 7.43
N GLY A 251 12.78 11.38 7.45
CA GLY A 251 12.65 10.58 8.67
C GLY A 251 11.24 10.57 9.27
N GLU A 252 10.32 11.37 8.73
CA GLU A 252 8.98 11.48 9.23
C GLU A 252 8.09 10.31 8.75
N ALA A 253 7.21 9.85 9.63
CA ALA A 253 6.12 8.96 9.27
C ALA A 253 4.83 9.75 9.04
N PHE A 254 4.00 9.27 8.11
CA PHE A 254 2.70 9.86 7.79
C PHE A 254 1.62 8.78 7.77
N ASN A 255 0.56 9.00 8.53
CA ASN A 255 -0.68 8.25 8.40
C ASN A 255 -1.50 8.81 7.23
N PHE A 256 -2.04 7.92 6.40
CA PHE A 256 -3.01 8.27 5.38
C PHE A 256 -4.30 7.48 5.61
N SER A 257 -5.41 8.20 5.72
CA SER A 257 -6.71 7.69 6.14
C SER A 257 -7.82 8.60 5.66
N THR A 258 -8.99 8.04 5.39
CA THR A 258 -10.21 8.82 5.16
C THR A 258 -10.86 9.30 6.46
N GLU A 259 -10.35 8.86 7.62
CA GLU A 259 -10.89 9.13 8.96
C GLU A 259 -12.39 8.76 9.10
N THR A 260 -12.83 7.76 8.33
CA THR A 260 -14.20 7.25 8.32
C THR A 260 -14.25 5.78 8.70
N PRO A 261 -13.97 5.44 9.99
CA PRO A 261 -13.99 4.06 10.44
C PRO A 261 -15.39 3.45 10.30
N ILE A 262 -15.44 2.21 9.82
CA ILE A 262 -16.68 1.48 9.57
C ILE A 262 -16.53 0.02 10.02
N SER A 263 -17.60 -0.61 10.48
CA SER A 263 -17.59 -2.02 10.80
C SER A 263 -17.58 -2.90 9.54
N VAL A 264 -17.09 -4.12 9.68
CA VAL A 264 -17.05 -5.09 8.57
C VAL A 264 -18.44 -5.39 8.04
N ILE A 265 -19.45 -5.52 8.91
CA ILE A 265 -20.82 -5.80 8.48
C ILE A 265 -21.41 -4.61 7.70
N GLU A 266 -21.24 -3.37 8.19
CA GLU A 266 -21.72 -2.17 7.48
C GLU A 266 -21.06 -2.00 6.12
N LEU A 267 -19.76 -2.34 5.98
CA LEU A 267 -19.08 -2.33 4.69
C LEU A 267 -19.69 -3.35 3.72
N VAL A 268 -19.93 -4.58 4.18
CA VAL A 268 -20.54 -5.65 3.36
C VAL A 268 -21.94 -5.25 2.91
N GLU A 269 -22.77 -4.73 3.82
CA GLU A 269 -24.12 -4.24 3.51
C GLU A 269 -24.10 -3.09 2.50
N ARG A 270 -23.10 -2.21 2.60
CA ARG A 270 -22.91 -1.11 1.66
C ARG A 270 -22.54 -1.59 0.26
N VAL A 271 -21.63 -2.57 0.14
CA VAL A 271 -21.30 -3.21 -1.14
C VAL A 271 -22.55 -3.91 -1.73
N MET A 272 -23.28 -4.66 -0.92
CA MET A 272 -24.53 -5.32 -1.34
C MET A 272 -25.55 -4.33 -1.87
N LYS A 273 -25.77 -3.21 -1.16
CA LYS A 273 -26.68 -2.13 -1.58
C LYS A 273 -26.26 -1.53 -2.92
N LEU A 274 -24.97 -1.22 -3.11
CA LEU A 274 -24.44 -0.65 -4.36
C LEU A 274 -24.55 -1.64 -5.54
N MET A 275 -24.53 -2.94 -5.26
CA MET A 275 -24.70 -3.97 -6.28
C MET A 275 -26.17 -4.39 -6.50
N GLY A 276 -27.13 -3.84 -5.73
CA GLY A 276 -28.54 -4.21 -5.80
C GLY A 276 -28.80 -5.67 -5.42
N SER A 277 -28.07 -6.20 -4.43
CA SER A 277 -28.11 -7.62 -4.06
C SER A 277 -29.00 -7.86 -2.82
N ASP A 278 -29.91 -8.81 -2.91
CA ASP A 278 -30.77 -9.27 -1.80
C ASP A 278 -30.16 -10.47 -1.03
N LEU A 279 -28.95 -10.89 -1.37
CA LEU A 279 -28.23 -11.95 -0.68
C LEU A 279 -28.02 -11.59 0.80
N LYS A 280 -27.76 -12.58 1.65
CA LYS A 280 -27.51 -12.35 3.08
C LYS A 280 -26.09 -12.78 3.45
N PRO A 281 -25.31 -11.94 4.16
CA PRO A 281 -23.98 -12.33 4.57
C PRO A 281 -24.03 -13.48 5.59
N ILE A 282 -23.06 -14.40 5.49
CA ILE A 282 -22.86 -15.49 6.45
C ILE A 282 -21.74 -15.06 7.40
N ILE A 283 -22.04 -15.00 8.69
CA ILE A 283 -21.09 -14.65 9.75
C ILE A 283 -20.54 -15.94 10.36
N LEU A 284 -19.25 -16.22 10.19
CA LEU A 284 -18.59 -17.43 10.70
C LEU A 284 -18.11 -17.28 12.15
N ASN A 285 -17.68 -16.07 12.52
CA ASN A 285 -17.11 -15.76 13.83
C ASN A 285 -15.90 -16.67 14.23
N GLU A 286 -15.02 -16.94 13.29
CA GLU A 286 -13.86 -17.85 13.45
C GLU A 286 -12.55 -17.09 13.76
N VAL A 287 -12.54 -15.75 13.67
CA VAL A 287 -11.32 -14.96 13.85
C VAL A 287 -11.01 -14.77 15.33
N THR A 288 -9.82 -15.21 15.77
CA THR A 288 -9.44 -15.18 17.19
C THR A 288 -8.27 -14.22 17.50
N ASN A 289 -7.46 -13.84 16.51
CA ASN A 289 -6.18 -13.16 16.74
C ASN A 289 -6.06 -11.85 15.93
N GLU A 290 -7.11 -11.02 15.94
CA GLU A 290 -7.11 -9.71 15.29
C GLU A 290 -7.51 -8.59 16.25
N ILE A 291 -6.98 -7.40 16.01
CA ILE A 291 -7.34 -6.17 16.72
C ILE A 291 -8.79 -5.81 16.36
N ARG A 292 -9.64 -5.59 17.36
CA ARG A 292 -11.08 -5.30 17.11
C ARG A 292 -11.29 -3.95 16.44
N GLU A 293 -10.61 -2.92 16.90
CA GLU A 293 -10.74 -1.56 16.39
C GLU A 293 -9.38 -1.04 15.97
N GLN A 294 -9.27 -0.59 14.73
CA GLN A 294 -8.04 -0.09 14.17
C GLN A 294 -8.33 0.95 13.09
N TYR A 295 -8.00 2.22 13.39
CA TYR A 295 -8.13 3.34 12.48
C TYR A 295 -7.15 4.46 12.84
N LEU A 296 -6.89 5.34 11.87
CA LEU A 296 -5.81 6.30 11.88
C LEU A 296 -6.33 7.74 11.93
N ALA A 297 -5.54 8.65 12.51
CA ALA A 297 -5.65 10.07 12.27
C ALA A 297 -4.67 10.48 11.16
N ALA A 298 -5.13 11.25 10.18
CA ALA A 298 -4.35 11.77 9.06
C ALA A 298 -4.03 13.26 9.22
N THR A 299 -4.20 13.82 10.41
CA THR A 299 -4.01 15.26 10.70
C THR A 299 -2.65 15.77 10.24
N LYS A 300 -1.57 15.00 10.46
CA LYS A 300 -0.21 15.38 10.06
C LYS A 300 -0.06 15.48 8.52
N ALA A 301 -0.65 14.53 7.79
CA ALA A 301 -0.66 14.58 6.32
C ALA A 301 -1.47 15.78 5.81
N HIS A 302 -2.60 16.10 6.43
CA HIS A 302 -3.39 17.29 6.12
C HIS A 302 -2.59 18.60 6.36
N ASP A 303 -1.90 18.68 7.51
CA ASP A 303 -1.22 19.91 7.92
C ASP A 303 0.06 20.17 7.13
N LEU A 304 0.90 19.15 6.97
CA LEU A 304 2.23 19.31 6.37
C LEU A 304 2.24 19.11 4.86
N LEU A 305 1.47 18.14 4.34
CA LEU A 305 1.44 17.82 2.90
C LEU A 305 0.28 18.51 2.17
N LYS A 306 -0.69 19.08 2.90
CA LYS A 306 -1.97 19.58 2.37
C LYS A 306 -2.77 18.46 1.66
N TRP A 307 -2.49 17.21 2.02
CA TRP A 307 -3.15 16.04 1.46
C TRP A 307 -4.60 15.93 1.96
N LYS A 308 -5.51 15.54 1.09
CA LYS A 308 -6.89 15.15 1.41
C LYS A 308 -7.34 14.03 0.48
N PRO A 309 -8.14 13.06 0.96
CA PRO A 309 -8.71 12.06 0.07
C PRO A 309 -9.66 12.71 -0.94
N ILE A 310 -9.65 12.21 -2.17
CA ILE A 310 -10.53 12.68 -3.26
C ILE A 310 -11.83 11.88 -3.28
N PHE A 311 -11.74 10.59 -2.89
CA PHE A 311 -12.86 9.67 -2.99
C PHE A 311 -13.54 9.46 -1.64
N THR A 312 -14.87 9.53 -1.66
CA THR A 312 -15.69 8.97 -0.58
C THR A 312 -15.67 7.44 -0.66
N LEU A 313 -16.00 6.76 0.44
CA LEU A 313 -16.09 5.30 0.46
C LEU A 313 -16.99 4.76 -0.68
N ASP A 314 -18.18 5.36 -0.87
CA ASP A 314 -19.13 4.92 -1.91
C ASP A 314 -18.56 5.08 -3.33
N LYS A 315 -17.93 6.21 -3.63
CA LYS A 315 -17.32 6.43 -4.95
C LYS A 315 -16.18 5.44 -5.23
N GLY A 316 -15.35 5.16 -4.22
CA GLY A 316 -14.30 4.15 -4.33
C GLY A 316 -14.87 2.74 -4.51
N LEU A 317 -15.95 2.39 -3.79
CA LEU A 317 -16.65 1.11 -3.94
C LEU A 317 -17.29 0.98 -5.33
N ASP A 318 -17.95 2.02 -5.84
CA ASP A 318 -18.56 2.00 -7.19
C ASP A 318 -17.51 1.74 -8.29
N LYS A 319 -16.36 2.43 -8.23
CA LYS A 319 -15.25 2.18 -9.16
C LYS A 319 -14.73 0.75 -9.02
N THR A 320 -14.57 0.27 -7.79
CA THR A 320 -14.11 -1.09 -7.48
C THR A 320 -15.07 -2.14 -8.02
N ILE A 321 -16.36 -1.98 -7.79
CA ILE A 321 -17.42 -2.89 -8.30
C ILE A 321 -17.41 -2.91 -9.83
N SER A 322 -17.28 -1.75 -10.47
CA SER A 322 -17.23 -1.63 -11.93
C SER A 322 -16.04 -2.38 -12.51
N TRP A 323 -14.87 -2.24 -11.88
CA TRP A 323 -13.66 -2.98 -12.28
C TRP A 323 -13.86 -4.50 -12.19
N TYR A 324 -14.44 -5.03 -11.09
CA TYR A 324 -14.67 -6.46 -10.96
C TYR A 324 -15.75 -6.98 -11.93
N LYS A 325 -16.79 -6.21 -12.23
CA LYS A 325 -17.77 -6.58 -13.27
C LYS A 325 -17.09 -6.76 -14.63
N GLU A 326 -16.20 -5.83 -14.98
CA GLU A 326 -15.43 -5.92 -16.22
C GLU A 326 -14.44 -7.10 -16.18
N PHE A 327 -13.72 -7.29 -15.08
CA PHE A 327 -12.79 -8.40 -14.91
C PHE A 327 -13.46 -9.76 -15.12
N PHE A 328 -14.59 -10.02 -14.47
CA PHE A 328 -15.33 -11.28 -14.61
C PHE A 328 -16.12 -11.42 -15.92
N SER A 329 -16.32 -10.35 -16.67
CA SER A 329 -16.91 -10.44 -18.00
C SER A 329 -15.93 -10.93 -19.07
N ARG A 330 -14.63 -10.93 -18.76
CA ARG A 330 -13.55 -11.41 -19.63
C ARG A 330 -13.15 -12.88 -19.35
N GLU A 331 -13.61 -13.45 -18.21
CA GLU A 331 -13.45 -14.88 -17.91
C GLU A 331 -14.54 -15.72 -18.60
#